data_8ffd79d40159a3ba7076f38b9b507616
#
_entry.id   8ffd79d40159a3ba7076f38b9b507616
#
_cell.length_a   1.000
_cell.length_b   1.000
_cell.length_c   1.000
_cell.angle_alpha   90.00
_cell.angle_beta   90.00
_cell.angle_gamma   90.00
#
_symmetry.space_group_name_H-M   'P 1'
#
loop_
_entity.id
_entity.type
_entity.pdbx_description
1 polymer ?
#
loop_
_entity_poly.entity_id
_entity_poly.type
_entity_poly.pdbx_seq_one_letter_code
_entity_poly.pdbx_strand_id
1 'polypeptide(L)'
;MTSWDFFDTLMGRAAGHEPWRVFETVGGAAYVPIRQEAERRSDRTWDGIFDQVREITGWTAARVEQLKRDEWAAEVAGAFPIAENVTRVRPGDRIVSDTYFSTLQVRELADRIGIPKTVQIVTSWDAKWSGQWWKSEAARQADLHVGDNQRSDWEQPRAAGLRAERYAAGRPTSQETAWERDGFWEVAGAARAARLMNPHPRGSDEHRWWDGAAAANVPFLLLAAALVHEYAFTARPSRLAFVSRDSILLSKVYHALYREPVTIFDASRQTLRNPSADFLAYVKRLAPGTLFVDLHGTGKSVREFTRKTGIELAYVFVCGQRRLAAHAPALATLRGIGTGTAVEVMNYHDEGRVTDVDREGRPIRAPLEYDPAPVRVHRTASIDGARLCCRPPRGVTAEHVIRAAEAVAKAVPRELLRQHQVEHRG
;
A
#
# COMPACT_ATOMS: atom_id res chain seq x y z
N MET A 1 -7.51 -11.16 31.91
CA MET A 1 -7.02 -9.90 31.29
C MET A 1 -5.80 -10.23 30.45
N THR A 2 -5.70 -9.70 29.22
CA THR A 2 -4.51 -9.83 28.36
C THR A 2 -3.68 -8.55 28.43
N SER A 3 -2.37 -8.68 28.51
CA SER A 3 -1.45 -7.57 28.26
C SER A 3 -0.88 -7.68 26.83
N TRP A 4 -0.73 -6.55 26.17
CA TRP A 4 -0.32 -6.43 24.77
C TRP A 4 0.93 -5.57 24.65
N ASP A 5 1.88 -5.98 23.87
CA ASP A 5 2.85 -5.04 23.33
C ASP A 5 2.17 -4.14 22.30
N PHE A 6 2.77 -2.98 21.99
CA PHE A 6 2.14 -1.99 21.13
C PHE A 6 2.68 -2.00 19.70
N PHE A 7 3.98 -1.68 19.55
CA PHE A 7 4.60 -1.56 18.22
C PHE A 7 4.83 -2.95 17.61
N ASP A 8 4.54 -3.08 16.32
CA ASP A 8 4.65 -4.34 15.57
C ASP A 8 3.81 -5.52 16.11
N THR A 9 3.00 -5.24 17.14
CA THR A 9 2.03 -6.17 17.73
C THR A 9 0.59 -5.71 17.55
N LEU A 10 0.24 -4.48 17.97
CA LEU A 10 -1.08 -3.87 17.76
C LEU A 10 -1.03 -2.81 16.65
N MET A 11 0.06 -2.07 16.56
CA MET A 11 0.27 -0.98 15.61
C MET A 11 1.48 -1.26 14.73
N GLY A 12 1.30 -1.15 13.43
CA GLY A 12 2.39 -1.10 12.46
C GLY A 12 2.66 0.31 11.98
N ARG A 13 3.85 0.52 11.38
CA ARG A 13 4.30 1.77 10.75
C ARG A 13 4.32 1.64 9.25
N ALA A 14 3.76 2.59 8.53
CA ALA A 14 3.77 2.66 7.07
C ALA A 14 5.19 2.79 6.48
N ALA A 15 6.10 3.45 7.21
CA ALA A 15 7.50 3.56 6.82
C ALA A 15 8.27 2.22 6.88
N GLY A 16 7.68 1.16 7.44
CA GLY A 16 8.28 -0.17 7.53
C GLY A 16 8.44 -0.67 8.95
N HIS A 17 9.11 -1.81 9.10
CA HIS A 17 9.34 -2.43 10.40
C HIS A 17 10.36 -1.65 11.25
N GLU A 18 11.36 -1.06 10.61
CA GLU A 18 12.44 -0.35 11.31
C GLU A 18 12.04 1.10 11.67
N PRO A 19 12.05 1.49 12.96
CA PRO A 19 11.62 2.84 13.39
C PRO A 19 12.38 3.98 12.71
N TRP A 20 13.67 3.78 12.40
CA TRP A 20 14.52 4.80 11.76
C TRP A 20 14.06 5.21 10.35
N ARG A 21 13.17 4.44 9.71
CA ARG A 21 12.56 4.83 8.43
C ARG A 21 11.66 6.05 8.58
N VAL A 22 11.02 6.24 9.74
CA VAL A 22 10.28 7.48 10.03
C VAL A 22 11.26 8.67 10.04
N PHE A 23 12.43 8.52 10.67
CA PHE A 23 13.45 9.57 10.71
C PHE A 23 13.95 9.93 9.31
N GLU A 24 14.21 8.90 8.47
CA GLU A 24 14.61 9.08 7.08
C GLU A 24 13.54 9.82 6.26
N THR A 25 12.27 9.50 6.47
CA THR A 25 11.15 10.14 5.76
C THR A 25 11.07 11.64 6.05
N VAL A 26 11.37 12.05 7.28
CA VAL A 26 11.24 13.44 7.75
C VAL A 26 12.52 14.25 7.49
N GLY A 27 13.68 13.72 7.88
CA GLY A 27 14.95 14.45 7.85
C GLY A 27 15.91 13.99 6.75
N GLY A 28 15.56 12.97 5.98
CA GLY A 28 16.44 12.33 4.99
C GLY A 28 17.48 11.41 5.61
N ALA A 29 18.22 10.68 4.76
CA ALA A 29 19.19 9.68 5.19
C ALA A 29 20.30 10.24 6.12
N ALA A 30 20.71 11.48 5.89
CA ALA A 30 21.73 12.13 6.73
C ALA A 30 21.26 12.43 8.18
N TYR A 31 19.95 12.52 8.40
CA TYR A 31 19.39 12.75 9.73
C TYR A 31 19.33 11.48 10.59
N VAL A 32 19.22 10.32 9.97
CA VAL A 32 19.11 9.03 10.69
C VAL A 32 20.23 8.82 11.74
N PRO A 33 21.52 8.92 11.41
CA PRO A 33 22.57 8.73 12.39
C PRO A 33 22.57 9.79 13.50
N ILE A 34 22.18 11.03 13.19
CA ILE A 34 22.04 12.10 14.17
C ILE A 34 20.94 11.75 15.19
N ARG A 35 19.78 11.35 14.71
CA ARG A 35 18.61 11.00 15.53
C ARG A 35 18.89 9.77 16.41
N GLN A 36 19.57 8.75 15.87
CA GLN A 36 19.97 7.57 16.63
C GLN A 36 21.02 7.90 17.71
N GLU A 37 21.97 8.79 17.41
CA GLU A 37 22.95 9.26 18.39
C GLU A 37 22.28 10.08 19.50
N ALA A 38 21.35 10.95 19.13
CA ALA A 38 20.57 11.73 20.08
C ALA A 38 19.77 10.83 21.03
N GLU A 39 19.16 9.78 20.52
CA GLU A 39 18.44 8.80 21.34
C GLU A 39 19.36 8.10 22.35
N ARG A 40 20.58 7.72 21.94
CA ARG A 40 21.56 7.09 22.84
C ARG A 40 22.05 8.02 23.96
N ARG A 41 22.18 9.33 23.67
CA ARG A 41 22.67 10.35 24.64
C ARG A 41 21.59 10.92 25.55
N SER A 42 20.31 10.82 25.13
CA SER A 42 19.19 11.43 25.85
C SER A 42 18.89 10.74 27.18
N ASP A 43 18.04 11.38 27.96
CA ASP A 43 17.36 10.80 29.13
C ASP A 43 16.27 9.79 28.72
N ARG A 44 16.22 9.47 27.41
CA ARG A 44 15.27 8.51 26.81
C ARG A 44 13.81 8.96 26.85
N THR A 45 13.59 10.26 26.93
CA THR A 45 12.29 10.88 26.71
C THR A 45 12.23 11.49 25.33
N TRP A 46 10.99 11.66 24.80
CA TRP A 46 10.77 12.32 23.51
C TRP A 46 11.42 13.71 23.44
N ASP A 47 11.26 14.52 24.50
CA ASP A 47 11.82 15.86 24.58
C ASP A 47 13.35 15.83 24.69
N GLY A 48 13.89 15.00 25.58
CA GLY A 48 15.32 14.84 25.76
C GLY A 48 16.07 14.38 24.51
N ILE A 49 15.43 13.57 23.65
CA ILE A 49 16.00 13.19 22.36
C ILE A 49 16.21 14.42 21.48
N PHE A 50 15.22 15.32 21.38
CA PHE A 50 15.32 16.53 20.55
C PHE A 50 16.23 17.60 21.14
N ASP A 51 16.38 17.65 22.47
CA ASP A 51 17.42 18.45 23.09
C ASP A 51 18.81 17.97 22.67
N GLN A 52 19.05 16.67 22.64
CA GLN A 52 20.29 16.09 22.12
C GLN A 52 20.48 16.31 20.61
N VAL A 53 19.44 16.28 19.80
CA VAL A 53 19.52 16.66 18.37
C VAL A 53 20.05 18.10 18.25
N ARG A 54 19.54 19.02 19.08
CA ARG A 54 20.02 20.42 19.09
C ARG A 54 21.48 20.54 19.46
N GLU A 55 21.91 19.84 20.52
CA GLU A 55 23.31 19.82 20.93
C GLU A 55 24.27 19.26 19.90
N ILE A 56 23.92 18.13 19.27
CA ILE A 56 24.76 17.46 18.26
C ILE A 56 24.88 18.33 17.00
N THR A 57 23.80 18.98 16.57
CA THR A 57 23.75 19.68 15.28
C THR A 57 24.04 21.17 15.35
N GLY A 58 23.85 21.80 16.50
CA GLY A 58 23.86 23.25 16.65
C GLY A 58 22.68 23.96 15.94
N TRP A 59 21.64 23.24 15.55
CA TRP A 59 20.47 23.82 14.89
C TRP A 59 19.67 24.71 15.82
N THR A 60 18.97 25.69 15.23
CA THR A 60 18.12 26.59 16.03
C THR A 60 16.98 25.82 16.68
N ALA A 61 16.52 26.31 17.85
CA ALA A 61 15.38 25.71 18.56
C ALA A 61 14.15 25.60 17.65
N ALA A 62 13.85 26.63 16.84
CA ALA A 62 12.71 26.61 15.93
C ALA A 62 12.79 25.47 14.86
N ARG A 63 14.00 25.21 14.33
CA ARG A 63 14.22 24.11 13.39
C ARG A 63 14.04 22.76 14.05
N VAL A 64 14.56 22.56 15.23
CA VAL A 64 14.44 21.30 15.98
C VAL A 64 12.99 21.05 16.38
N GLU A 65 12.27 22.08 16.85
CA GLU A 65 10.85 21.98 17.15
C GLU A 65 9.99 21.67 15.91
N GLN A 66 10.34 22.21 14.75
CA GLN A 66 9.65 21.82 13.50
C GLN A 66 9.90 20.35 13.18
N LEU A 67 11.15 19.89 13.24
CA LEU A 67 11.52 18.50 12.96
C LEU A 67 10.82 17.52 13.93
N LYS A 68 10.72 17.89 15.22
CA LYS A 68 10.00 17.13 16.24
C LYS A 68 8.51 16.99 15.91
N ARG A 69 7.86 18.08 15.46
CA ARG A 69 6.48 18.05 15.00
C ARG A 69 6.30 17.19 13.74
N ASP A 70 7.23 17.30 12.80
CA ASP A 70 7.17 16.55 11.53
C ASP A 70 7.36 15.04 11.78
N GLU A 71 8.28 14.65 12.68
CA GLU A 71 8.49 13.25 13.07
C GLU A 71 7.24 12.69 13.77
N TRP A 72 6.63 13.44 14.69
CA TRP A 72 5.37 13.02 15.32
C TRP A 72 4.23 12.92 14.30
N ALA A 73 4.07 13.89 13.42
CA ALA A 73 3.06 13.87 12.36
C ALA A 73 3.23 12.67 11.41
N ALA A 74 4.48 12.31 11.08
CA ALA A 74 4.79 11.14 10.26
C ALA A 74 4.47 9.83 10.99
N GLU A 75 4.77 9.73 12.29
CA GLU A 75 4.42 8.58 13.13
C GLU A 75 2.89 8.38 13.18
N VAL A 76 2.14 9.46 13.46
CA VAL A 76 0.67 9.43 13.52
C VAL A 76 0.08 9.12 12.13
N ALA A 77 0.56 9.76 11.06
CA ALA A 77 0.05 9.52 9.71
C ALA A 77 0.32 8.10 9.23
N GLY A 78 1.46 7.53 9.61
CA GLY A 78 1.88 6.18 9.22
C GLY A 78 1.33 5.06 10.10
N ALA A 79 0.66 5.37 11.21
CA ALA A 79 0.11 4.36 12.12
C ALA A 79 -1.07 3.62 11.49
N PHE A 80 -1.03 2.28 11.52
CA PHE A 80 -2.11 1.41 11.07
C PHE A 80 -2.34 0.23 12.02
N PRO A 81 -3.57 -0.31 12.11
CA PRO A 81 -3.87 -1.46 12.97
C PRO A 81 -3.28 -2.75 12.41
N ILE A 82 -2.71 -3.57 13.27
CA ILE A 82 -2.48 -4.98 12.99
C ILE A 82 -3.79 -5.70 13.30
N ALA A 83 -4.61 -5.86 12.25
CA ALA A 83 -6.03 -6.18 12.38
C ALA A 83 -6.30 -7.47 13.17
N GLU A 84 -5.50 -8.50 12.95
CA GLU A 84 -5.61 -9.78 13.66
C GLU A 84 -5.55 -9.63 15.19
N ASN A 85 -4.68 -8.74 15.69
CA ASN A 85 -4.51 -8.54 17.12
C ASN A 85 -5.46 -7.48 17.67
N VAL A 86 -5.66 -6.37 16.96
CA VAL A 86 -6.57 -5.29 17.39
C VAL A 86 -7.99 -5.82 17.61
N THR A 87 -8.47 -6.75 16.78
CA THR A 87 -9.80 -7.38 16.95
C THR A 87 -9.91 -8.27 18.19
N ARG A 88 -8.78 -8.70 18.77
CA ARG A 88 -8.73 -9.52 20.01
C ARG A 88 -8.72 -8.66 21.27
N VAL A 89 -8.36 -7.39 21.18
CA VAL A 89 -8.29 -6.48 22.35
C VAL A 89 -9.68 -6.29 22.96
N ARG A 90 -9.77 -6.36 24.28
CA ARG A 90 -11.02 -6.24 25.05
C ARG A 90 -10.95 -5.08 26.07
N PRO A 91 -12.09 -4.49 26.43
CA PRO A 91 -12.15 -3.60 27.58
C PRO A 91 -11.52 -4.23 28.81
N GLY A 92 -10.64 -3.49 29.50
CA GLY A 92 -9.92 -3.97 30.67
C GLY A 92 -8.56 -4.64 30.36
N ASP A 93 -8.23 -4.87 29.09
CA ASP A 93 -6.88 -5.27 28.71
C ASP A 93 -5.87 -4.13 28.95
N ARG A 94 -4.60 -4.43 28.85
CA ARG A 94 -3.52 -3.48 29.09
C ARG A 94 -2.51 -3.48 27.94
N ILE A 95 -2.05 -2.30 27.54
CA ILE A 95 -0.88 -2.13 26.67
C ILE A 95 0.32 -1.86 27.54
N VAL A 96 1.44 -2.55 27.28
CA VAL A 96 2.73 -2.35 27.95
C VAL A 96 3.80 -2.19 26.87
N SER A 97 4.40 -1.02 26.76
CA SER A 97 5.35 -0.73 25.70
C SER A 97 6.64 -0.12 26.23
N ASP A 98 7.77 -0.68 25.83
CA ASP A 98 9.06 -0.04 26.00
C ASP A 98 9.26 0.95 24.87
N THR A 99 9.21 2.25 25.19
CA THR A 99 9.25 3.34 24.21
C THR A 99 9.63 4.66 24.89
N TYR A 100 10.16 5.58 24.10
CA TYR A 100 10.40 6.97 24.52
C TYR A 100 9.14 7.85 24.40
N PHE A 101 8.07 7.36 23.82
CA PHE A 101 6.80 8.07 23.76
C PHE A 101 6.11 8.07 25.12
N SER A 102 5.51 9.20 25.45
CA SER A 102 4.68 9.31 26.66
C SER A 102 3.40 8.46 26.52
N THR A 103 2.78 8.14 27.66
CA THR A 103 1.48 7.45 27.68
C THR A 103 0.41 8.19 26.88
N LEU A 104 0.43 9.54 26.83
CA LEU A 104 -0.51 10.33 26.03
C LEU A 104 -0.29 10.15 24.53
N GLN A 105 0.96 10.14 24.09
CA GLN A 105 1.32 9.90 22.70
C GLN A 105 0.92 8.48 22.27
N VAL A 106 1.22 7.46 23.08
CA VAL A 106 0.78 6.08 22.79
C VAL A 106 -0.75 5.98 22.81
N ARG A 107 -1.46 6.75 23.67
CA ARG A 107 -2.93 6.81 23.64
C ARG A 107 -3.45 7.40 22.33
N GLU A 108 -2.86 8.47 21.83
CA GLU A 108 -3.25 9.06 20.54
C GLU A 108 -3.10 8.04 19.38
N LEU A 109 -1.96 7.33 19.33
CA LEU A 109 -1.74 6.26 18.35
C LEU A 109 -2.72 5.10 18.52
N ALA A 110 -3.00 4.70 19.76
CA ALA A 110 -3.95 3.63 20.08
C ALA A 110 -5.39 3.99 19.67
N ASP A 111 -5.82 5.24 19.91
CA ASP A 111 -7.13 5.74 19.49
C ASP A 111 -7.24 5.74 17.95
N ARG A 112 -6.17 6.11 17.23
CA ARG A 112 -6.12 6.11 15.77
C ARG A 112 -6.29 4.72 15.17
N ILE A 113 -5.77 3.69 15.81
CA ILE A 113 -5.90 2.30 15.35
C ILE A 113 -7.13 1.57 15.91
N GLY A 114 -8.01 2.27 16.62
CA GLY A 114 -9.29 1.75 17.10
C GLY A 114 -9.23 0.98 18.42
N ILE A 115 -8.20 1.16 19.24
CA ILE A 115 -8.12 0.53 20.58
C ILE A 115 -9.11 1.20 21.52
N PRO A 116 -9.92 0.42 22.29
CA PRO A 116 -10.87 0.98 23.25
C PRO A 116 -10.21 1.90 24.29
N LYS A 117 -10.86 3.02 24.61
CA LYS A 117 -10.35 3.99 25.61
C LYS A 117 -10.21 3.42 27.01
N THR A 118 -10.91 2.32 27.31
CA THR A 118 -10.85 1.59 28.59
C THR A 118 -9.61 0.73 28.75
N VAL A 119 -8.82 0.53 27.68
CA VAL A 119 -7.55 -0.20 27.73
C VAL A 119 -6.51 0.67 28.43
N GLN A 120 -5.89 0.16 29.47
CA GLN A 120 -4.82 0.86 30.20
C GLN A 120 -3.53 0.86 29.36
N ILE A 121 -2.78 1.95 29.42
CA ILE A 121 -1.48 2.06 28.74
C ILE A 121 -0.40 2.33 29.78
N VAL A 122 0.65 1.53 29.72
CA VAL A 122 1.87 1.69 30.52
C VAL A 122 3.04 1.80 29.56
N THR A 123 3.77 2.90 29.66
CA THR A 123 4.97 3.15 28.89
C THR A 123 6.19 3.19 29.80
N SER A 124 7.29 2.64 29.33
CA SER A 124 8.59 2.69 29.98
C SER A 124 9.67 2.70 28.90
N TRP A 125 10.91 2.99 29.30
CA TRP A 125 11.99 2.86 28.35
C TRP A 125 12.47 1.41 28.17
N ASP A 126 12.63 0.67 29.28
CA ASP A 126 13.25 -0.66 29.29
C ASP A 126 12.69 -1.62 30.33
N ALA A 127 11.55 -1.31 30.96
CA ALA A 127 11.03 -2.12 32.07
C ALA A 127 10.61 -3.53 31.65
N LYS A 128 10.15 -3.73 30.40
CA LYS A 128 9.91 -5.05 29.83
C LYS A 128 11.23 -5.76 29.53
N TRP A 129 12.14 -5.07 28.84
CA TRP A 129 13.44 -5.60 28.42
C TRP A 129 14.31 -6.04 29.60
N SER A 130 14.38 -5.23 30.67
CA SER A 130 15.09 -5.55 31.91
C SER A 130 14.40 -6.61 32.76
N GLY A 131 13.13 -6.91 32.50
CA GLY A 131 12.32 -7.82 33.28
C GLY A 131 11.70 -7.21 34.55
N GLN A 132 11.94 -5.94 34.84
CA GLN A 132 11.39 -5.26 36.04
C GLN A 132 9.87 -5.20 36.01
N TRP A 133 9.28 -4.89 34.85
CA TRP A 133 7.84 -4.84 34.70
C TRP A 133 7.17 -6.16 35.12
N TRP A 134 7.73 -7.29 34.71
CA TRP A 134 7.14 -8.61 34.90
C TRP A 134 7.15 -9.06 36.37
N LYS A 135 7.96 -8.42 37.22
CA LYS A 135 7.99 -8.67 38.68
C LYS A 135 6.94 -7.85 39.43
N SER A 136 6.29 -6.88 38.77
CA SER A 136 5.31 -6.02 39.41
C SER A 136 4.00 -6.73 39.71
N GLU A 137 3.25 -6.28 40.70
CA GLU A 137 1.91 -6.77 41.01
C GLU A 137 0.95 -6.52 39.84
N ALA A 138 1.09 -5.36 39.17
CA ALA A 138 0.30 -5.03 37.99
C ALA A 138 0.47 -6.03 36.84
N ALA A 139 1.70 -6.50 36.58
CA ALA A 139 1.96 -7.50 35.57
C ALA A 139 1.32 -8.85 35.91
N ARG A 140 1.31 -9.24 37.17
CA ARG A 140 0.73 -10.51 37.64
C ARG A 140 -0.80 -10.58 37.49
N GLN A 141 -1.47 -9.47 37.24
CA GLN A 141 -2.92 -9.45 36.95
C GLN A 141 -3.22 -9.94 35.53
N ALA A 142 -2.23 -10.05 34.66
CA ALA A 142 -2.43 -10.57 33.30
C ALA A 142 -2.34 -12.10 33.29
N ASP A 143 -3.28 -12.74 32.57
CA ASP A 143 -3.27 -14.19 32.33
C ASP A 143 -2.38 -14.55 31.14
N LEU A 144 -2.19 -13.59 30.23
CA LEU A 144 -1.46 -13.76 28.98
C LEU A 144 -0.79 -12.43 28.59
N HIS A 145 0.44 -12.50 28.09
CA HIS A 145 1.07 -11.41 27.34
C HIS A 145 1.25 -11.79 25.88
N VAL A 146 0.98 -10.83 24.97
CA VAL A 146 1.16 -11.01 23.52
C VAL A 146 2.08 -9.90 23.01
N GLY A 147 3.16 -10.27 22.31
CA GLY A 147 4.10 -9.33 21.74
C GLY A 147 5.06 -9.95 20.72
N ASP A 148 5.80 -9.12 20.00
CA ASP A 148 6.65 -9.57 18.90
C ASP A 148 8.10 -9.86 19.29
N ASN A 149 8.59 -9.19 20.35
CA ASN A 149 9.99 -9.28 20.75
C ASN A 149 10.27 -10.56 21.55
N GLN A 150 11.29 -11.31 21.09
CA GLN A 150 11.69 -12.56 21.69
C GLN A 150 12.01 -12.41 23.19
N ARG A 151 12.79 -11.39 23.57
CA ARG A 151 13.24 -11.19 24.94
C ARG A 151 12.17 -10.55 25.81
N SER A 152 11.72 -9.35 25.45
CA SER A 152 10.85 -8.54 26.30
C SER A 152 9.44 -9.10 26.41
N ASP A 153 8.92 -9.79 25.37
CA ASP A 153 7.52 -10.19 25.31
C ASP A 153 7.29 -11.69 25.40
N TRP A 154 8.36 -12.50 25.30
CA TRP A 154 8.21 -13.95 25.40
C TRP A 154 9.09 -14.56 26.51
N GLU A 155 10.42 -14.26 26.55
CA GLU A 155 11.32 -14.85 27.54
C GLU A 155 11.09 -14.27 28.95
N GLN A 156 11.07 -12.93 29.08
CA GLN A 156 10.95 -12.26 30.37
C GLN A 156 9.61 -12.52 31.08
N PRO A 157 8.42 -12.41 30.42
CA PRO A 157 7.17 -12.74 31.09
C PRO A 157 7.11 -14.21 31.53
N ARG A 158 7.62 -15.14 30.74
CA ARG A 158 7.67 -16.57 31.09
C ARG A 158 8.60 -16.84 32.26
N ALA A 159 9.74 -16.18 32.32
CA ALA A 159 10.64 -16.26 33.46
C ALA A 159 10.00 -15.73 34.74
N ALA A 160 9.03 -14.82 34.63
CA ALA A 160 8.23 -14.31 35.74
C ALA A 160 6.97 -15.17 36.03
N GLY A 161 6.77 -16.29 35.33
CA GLY A 161 5.63 -17.21 35.53
C GLY A 161 4.36 -16.84 34.76
N LEU A 162 4.38 -15.87 33.87
CA LEU A 162 3.23 -15.51 33.02
C LEU A 162 3.19 -16.36 31.75
N ARG A 163 1.99 -16.57 31.24
CA ARG A 163 1.82 -17.09 29.87
C ARG A 163 2.20 -16.02 28.87
N ALA A 164 2.91 -16.39 27.81
CA ALA A 164 3.27 -15.48 26.74
C ALA A 164 3.02 -16.11 25.35
N GLU A 165 2.49 -15.31 24.44
CA GLU A 165 2.28 -15.62 23.02
C GLU A 165 3.19 -14.72 22.19
N ARG A 166 4.03 -15.32 21.34
CA ARG A 166 4.90 -14.55 20.48
C ARG A 166 4.21 -14.27 19.16
N TYR A 167 4.05 -12.98 18.84
CA TYR A 167 3.50 -12.53 17.57
C TYR A 167 4.62 -12.31 16.54
N ALA A 168 4.81 -13.24 15.62
CA ALA A 168 5.87 -13.16 14.61
C ALA A 168 5.39 -12.63 13.26
N ALA A 169 4.08 -12.56 13.01
CA ALA A 169 3.52 -12.15 11.70
C ALA A 169 3.76 -10.66 11.36
N GLY A 170 4.09 -9.82 12.34
CA GLY A 170 4.50 -8.43 12.14
C GLY A 170 5.81 -8.26 11.36
N ARG A 171 6.68 -9.28 11.34
CA ARG A 171 7.97 -9.22 10.65
C ARG A 171 7.82 -9.20 9.13
N PRO A 172 8.77 -8.57 8.40
CA PRO A 172 8.77 -8.60 6.95
C PRO A 172 8.84 -10.01 6.39
N THR A 173 8.09 -10.27 5.33
CA THR A 173 8.19 -11.49 4.54
C THR A 173 9.45 -11.47 3.66
N SER A 174 9.83 -12.63 3.11
CA SER A 174 10.95 -12.70 2.15
C SER A 174 10.75 -11.81 0.91
N GLN A 175 9.50 -11.65 0.47
CA GLN A 175 9.16 -10.80 -0.67
C GLN A 175 9.25 -9.31 -0.31
N GLU A 176 8.76 -8.90 0.85
CA GLU A 176 8.92 -7.54 1.38
C GLU A 176 10.40 -7.19 1.54
N THR A 177 11.19 -8.09 2.14
CA THR A 177 12.65 -7.94 2.28
C THR A 177 13.34 -7.84 0.90
N ALA A 178 12.85 -8.56 -0.12
CA ALA A 178 13.41 -8.44 -1.47
C ALA A 178 13.21 -7.04 -2.06
N TRP A 179 12.03 -6.43 -1.88
CA TRP A 179 11.80 -5.05 -2.31
C TRP A 179 12.67 -4.04 -1.55
N GLU A 180 12.86 -4.22 -0.24
CA GLU A 180 13.78 -3.38 0.55
C GLU A 180 15.22 -3.47 0.04
N ARG A 181 15.72 -4.68 -0.26
CA ARG A 181 17.07 -4.90 -0.80
C ARG A 181 17.26 -4.23 -2.14
N ASP A 182 16.23 -4.18 -2.96
CA ASP A 182 16.26 -3.51 -4.26
C ASP A 182 16.11 -1.97 -4.14
N GLY A 183 16.02 -1.43 -2.93
CA GLY A 183 15.91 0.00 -2.66
C GLY A 183 14.48 0.54 -2.65
N PHE A 184 13.46 -0.33 -2.73
CA PHE A 184 12.02 0.04 -2.72
C PHE A 184 11.38 -0.24 -1.36
N TRP A 185 11.95 0.31 -0.31
CA TRP A 185 11.43 0.10 1.05
C TRP A 185 10.02 0.70 1.23
N GLU A 186 9.65 1.74 0.48
CA GLU A 186 8.29 2.30 0.47
C GLU A 186 7.27 1.29 -0.06
N VAL A 187 7.65 0.53 -1.08
CA VAL A 187 6.83 -0.54 -1.65
C VAL A 187 6.71 -1.70 -0.67
N ALA A 188 7.82 -2.08 -0.04
CA ALA A 188 7.84 -3.11 1.01
C ALA A 188 6.96 -2.73 2.20
N GLY A 189 7.07 -1.48 2.68
CA GLY A 189 6.26 -0.95 3.77
C GLY A 189 4.77 -0.94 3.46
N ALA A 190 4.39 -0.50 2.26
CA ALA A 190 2.99 -0.50 1.80
C ALA A 190 2.42 -1.92 1.66
N ALA A 191 3.18 -2.86 1.11
CA ALA A 191 2.78 -4.27 1.02
C ALA A 191 2.61 -4.90 2.41
N ARG A 192 3.56 -4.67 3.33
CA ARG A 192 3.48 -5.09 4.72
C ARG A 192 2.26 -4.51 5.42
N ALA A 193 2.01 -3.22 5.27
CA ALA A 193 0.86 -2.55 5.86
C ALA A 193 -0.45 -3.17 5.35
N ALA A 194 -0.61 -3.34 4.04
CA ALA A 194 -1.78 -4.00 3.46
C ALA A 194 -1.98 -5.40 4.05
N ARG A 195 -0.92 -6.22 4.13
CA ARG A 195 -0.99 -7.57 4.69
C ARG A 195 -1.43 -7.57 6.16
N LEU A 196 -0.87 -6.72 6.99
CA LEU A 196 -1.16 -6.67 8.42
C LEU A 196 -2.54 -6.07 8.74
N MET A 197 -3.09 -5.26 7.83
CA MET A 197 -4.45 -4.72 7.93
C MET A 197 -5.54 -5.70 7.45
N ASN A 198 -5.21 -6.91 7.03
CA ASN A 198 -6.18 -7.88 6.55
C ASN A 198 -7.29 -8.10 7.60
N PRO A 199 -8.55 -7.68 7.32
CA PRO A 199 -9.64 -7.76 8.28
C PRO A 199 -10.33 -9.13 8.29
N HIS A 200 -9.99 -10.01 7.35
CA HIS A 200 -10.67 -11.27 7.15
C HIS A 200 -10.10 -12.38 8.03
N PRO A 201 -10.92 -13.32 8.51
CA PRO A 201 -10.47 -14.43 9.32
C PRO A 201 -9.46 -15.33 8.57
N ARG A 202 -8.39 -15.73 9.26
CA ARG A 202 -7.41 -16.68 8.68
C ARG A 202 -8.10 -17.93 8.14
N GLY A 203 -7.69 -18.36 6.95
CA GLY A 203 -8.22 -19.54 6.28
C GLY A 203 -9.44 -19.30 5.40
N SER A 204 -10.09 -18.11 5.46
CA SER A 204 -11.14 -17.76 4.52
C SER A 204 -10.59 -17.46 3.12
N ASP A 205 -11.47 -17.48 2.11
CA ASP A 205 -11.10 -17.11 0.75
C ASP A 205 -10.74 -15.62 0.67
N GLU A 206 -11.50 -14.78 1.34
CA GLU A 206 -11.25 -13.34 1.42
C GLU A 206 -9.88 -13.04 2.02
N HIS A 207 -9.47 -13.80 3.06
CA HIS A 207 -8.14 -13.64 3.65
C HIS A 207 -7.05 -13.95 2.61
N ARG A 208 -7.20 -15.03 1.84
CA ARG A 208 -6.24 -15.42 0.80
C ARG A 208 -6.19 -14.40 -0.36
N TRP A 209 -7.36 -13.89 -0.76
CA TRP A 209 -7.44 -12.86 -1.80
C TRP A 209 -6.78 -11.56 -1.37
N TRP A 210 -7.03 -11.13 -0.13
CA TRP A 210 -6.40 -9.94 0.44
C TRP A 210 -4.88 -10.09 0.50
N ASP A 211 -4.37 -11.19 1.04
CA ASP A 211 -2.93 -11.45 1.15
C ASP A 211 -2.26 -11.53 -0.24
N GLY A 212 -2.92 -12.12 -1.21
CA GLY A 212 -2.45 -12.14 -2.59
C GLY A 212 -2.34 -10.74 -3.19
N ALA A 213 -3.33 -9.87 -2.94
CA ALA A 213 -3.28 -8.48 -3.36
C ALA A 213 -2.17 -7.70 -2.64
N ALA A 214 -2.06 -7.84 -1.32
CA ALA A 214 -1.03 -7.18 -0.52
C ALA A 214 0.38 -7.55 -0.98
N ALA A 215 0.62 -8.85 -1.19
CA ALA A 215 1.94 -9.37 -1.56
C ALA A 215 2.35 -9.03 -3.01
N ALA A 216 1.40 -9.02 -3.95
CA ALA A 216 1.71 -8.92 -5.38
C ALA A 216 1.15 -7.67 -6.06
N ASN A 217 -0.13 -7.36 -5.87
CA ASN A 217 -0.78 -6.27 -6.60
C ASN A 217 -0.42 -4.89 -6.06
N VAL A 218 -0.24 -4.74 -4.73
CA VAL A 218 0.23 -3.47 -4.14
C VAL A 218 1.60 -3.08 -4.69
N PRO A 219 2.64 -3.93 -4.65
CA PRO A 219 3.92 -3.61 -5.29
C PRO A 219 3.79 -3.31 -6.78
N PHE A 220 3.02 -4.11 -7.51
CA PHE A 220 2.83 -3.91 -8.95
C PHE A 220 2.23 -2.52 -9.26
N LEU A 221 1.13 -2.16 -8.59
CA LEU A 221 0.45 -0.89 -8.85
C LEU A 221 1.28 0.33 -8.44
N LEU A 222 2.03 0.27 -7.34
CA LEU A 222 2.92 1.35 -6.90
C LEU A 222 4.05 1.58 -7.92
N LEU A 223 4.69 0.50 -8.39
CA LEU A 223 5.75 0.59 -9.39
C LEU A 223 5.21 1.00 -10.76
N ALA A 224 4.04 0.49 -11.17
CA ALA A 224 3.36 0.89 -12.39
C ALA A 224 2.99 2.38 -12.38
N ALA A 225 2.45 2.88 -11.27
CA ALA A 225 2.12 4.29 -11.12
C ALA A 225 3.36 5.19 -11.21
N ALA A 226 4.48 4.77 -10.60
CA ALA A 226 5.74 5.51 -10.69
C ALA A 226 6.28 5.54 -12.13
N LEU A 227 6.24 4.42 -12.84
CA LEU A 227 6.69 4.36 -14.24
C LEU A 227 5.81 5.21 -15.16
N VAL A 228 4.48 5.26 -14.93
CA VAL A 228 3.55 6.14 -15.64
C VAL A 228 3.88 7.61 -15.35
N HIS A 229 4.17 7.95 -14.10
CA HIS A 229 4.51 9.31 -13.71
C HIS A 229 5.79 9.82 -14.42
N GLU A 230 6.85 9.03 -14.43
CA GLU A 230 8.10 9.35 -15.14
C GLU A 230 7.87 9.54 -16.66
N TYR A 231 7.06 8.66 -17.26
CA TYR A 231 6.71 8.79 -18.67
C TYR A 231 5.90 10.06 -18.93
N ALA A 232 4.88 10.36 -18.11
CA ALA A 232 4.05 11.55 -18.21
C ALA A 232 4.87 12.84 -18.00
N PHE A 233 5.81 12.83 -17.05
CA PHE A 233 6.72 13.96 -16.83
C PHE A 233 7.53 14.30 -18.09
N THR A 234 7.96 13.30 -18.84
CA THR A 234 8.69 13.48 -20.10
C THR A 234 7.75 13.88 -21.24
N ALA A 235 6.60 13.23 -21.38
CA ALA A 235 5.63 13.46 -22.46
C ALA A 235 4.84 14.78 -22.29
N ARG A 236 4.74 15.31 -21.08
CA ARG A 236 4.06 16.56 -20.70
C ARG A 236 2.63 16.68 -21.23
N PRO A 237 1.77 15.68 -21.03
CA PRO A 237 0.38 15.79 -21.44
C PRO A 237 -0.33 16.85 -20.59
N SER A 238 -1.35 17.50 -21.16
CA SER A 238 -2.21 18.41 -20.40
C SER A 238 -3.19 17.64 -19.48
N ARG A 239 -3.38 16.35 -19.72
CA ARG A 239 -4.28 15.46 -18.97
C ARG A 239 -3.82 14.01 -19.01
N LEU A 240 -3.99 13.30 -17.90
CA LEU A 240 -3.89 11.83 -17.83
C LEU A 240 -5.30 11.24 -17.79
N ALA A 241 -5.57 10.27 -18.66
CA ALA A 241 -6.81 9.52 -18.69
C ALA A 241 -6.53 8.02 -18.63
N PHE A 242 -7.01 7.37 -17.57
CA PHE A 242 -6.85 5.92 -17.37
C PHE A 242 -8.03 5.19 -17.97
N VAL A 243 -7.74 4.16 -18.77
CA VAL A 243 -8.76 3.41 -19.51
C VAL A 243 -9.55 2.50 -18.57
N SER A 244 -10.87 2.56 -18.60
CA SER A 244 -11.69 1.58 -17.90
C SER A 244 -11.51 0.21 -18.60
N ARG A 245 -11.53 -0.88 -17.92
CA ARG A 245 -12.00 -1.30 -16.61
C ARG A 245 -10.83 -1.54 -15.63
N ASP A 246 -9.75 -2.15 -16.05
CA ASP A 246 -8.60 -2.63 -15.29
C ASP A 246 -7.62 -1.50 -14.88
N SER A 247 -7.58 -0.37 -15.60
CA SER A 247 -6.74 0.76 -15.21
C SER A 247 -7.37 1.71 -14.17
N ILE A 248 -8.65 1.49 -13.79
CA ILE A 248 -9.32 2.32 -12.75
C ILE A 248 -8.63 2.19 -11.39
N LEU A 249 -8.19 0.98 -11.02
CA LEU A 249 -7.48 0.81 -9.76
C LEU A 249 -6.12 1.50 -9.79
N LEU A 250 -5.39 1.40 -10.91
CA LEU A 250 -4.13 2.11 -11.11
C LEU A 250 -4.31 3.64 -10.99
N SER A 251 -5.41 4.20 -11.54
CA SER A 251 -5.68 5.64 -11.43
C SER A 251 -5.85 6.09 -9.98
N LYS A 252 -6.50 5.27 -9.14
CA LYS A 252 -6.66 5.56 -7.71
C LYS A 252 -5.33 5.51 -6.97
N VAL A 253 -4.48 4.54 -7.29
CA VAL A 253 -3.13 4.43 -6.72
C VAL A 253 -2.27 5.60 -7.17
N TYR A 254 -2.30 5.97 -8.45
CA TYR A 254 -1.60 7.13 -9.00
C TYR A 254 -2.00 8.42 -8.26
N HIS A 255 -3.30 8.67 -8.13
CA HIS A 255 -3.81 9.83 -7.41
C HIS A 255 -3.40 9.82 -5.92
N ALA A 256 -3.40 8.64 -5.27
CA ALA A 256 -2.97 8.52 -3.87
C ALA A 256 -1.50 8.92 -3.69
N LEU A 257 -0.61 8.55 -4.65
CA LEU A 257 0.82 8.84 -4.59
C LEU A 257 1.17 10.29 -4.95
N TYR A 258 0.60 10.79 -6.05
CA TYR A 258 1.05 12.05 -6.66
C TYR A 258 0.11 13.23 -6.41
N ARG A 259 -1.11 12.97 -5.89
CA ARG A 259 -2.15 14.00 -5.67
C ARG A 259 -2.55 14.76 -6.93
N GLU A 260 -2.16 14.27 -8.09
CA GLU A 260 -2.51 14.84 -9.39
C GLU A 260 -3.93 14.44 -9.79
N PRO A 261 -4.67 15.33 -10.49
CA PRO A 261 -5.99 14.99 -11.01
C PRO A 261 -5.87 13.95 -12.13
N VAL A 262 -6.76 12.97 -12.11
CA VAL A 262 -6.85 11.92 -13.11
C VAL A 262 -8.26 11.87 -13.71
N THR A 263 -8.35 11.46 -14.98
CA THR A 263 -9.62 11.24 -15.69
C THR A 263 -9.78 9.75 -15.96
N ILE A 264 -11.00 9.23 -15.94
CA ILE A 264 -11.30 7.89 -16.47
C ILE A 264 -11.75 8.04 -17.92
N PHE A 265 -11.11 7.29 -18.80
CA PHE A 265 -11.56 7.11 -20.18
C PHE A 265 -12.45 5.89 -20.28
N ASP A 266 -13.75 6.14 -20.33
CA ASP A 266 -14.76 5.10 -20.41
C ASP A 266 -14.84 4.50 -21.83
N ALA A 267 -13.95 3.56 -22.08
CA ALA A 267 -13.81 2.88 -23.35
C ALA A 267 -13.67 1.36 -23.18
N SER A 268 -14.01 0.63 -24.22
CA SER A 268 -13.81 -0.82 -24.33
C SER A 268 -13.40 -1.18 -25.75
N ARG A 269 -13.02 -2.45 -25.98
CA ARG A 269 -12.81 -2.97 -27.34
C ARG A 269 -14.04 -2.78 -28.23
N GLN A 270 -15.25 -2.89 -27.67
CA GLN A 270 -16.50 -2.72 -28.39
C GLN A 270 -16.68 -1.27 -28.85
N THR A 271 -16.55 -0.28 -27.94
CA THR A 271 -16.72 1.13 -28.26
C THR A 271 -15.66 1.65 -29.23
N LEU A 272 -14.41 1.16 -29.10
CA LEU A 272 -13.34 1.51 -30.05
C LEU A 272 -13.51 0.89 -31.43
N ARG A 273 -14.04 -0.34 -31.54
CA ARG A 273 -14.26 -0.98 -32.84
C ARG A 273 -15.51 -0.48 -33.57
N ASN A 274 -16.58 -0.22 -32.80
CA ASN A 274 -17.88 0.18 -33.33
C ASN A 274 -18.36 1.44 -32.56
N PRO A 275 -17.69 2.61 -32.78
CA PRO A 275 -18.02 3.83 -32.06
C PRO A 275 -19.37 4.39 -32.48
N SER A 276 -20.23 4.71 -31.51
CA SER A 276 -21.44 5.50 -31.71
C SER A 276 -21.13 6.97 -31.98
N ALA A 277 -22.11 7.74 -32.40
CA ALA A 277 -21.97 9.19 -32.57
C ALA A 277 -21.64 9.88 -31.23
N ASP A 278 -22.28 9.45 -30.14
CA ASP A 278 -22.06 9.99 -28.80
C ASP A 278 -20.66 9.64 -28.28
N PHE A 279 -20.18 8.41 -28.50
CA PHE A 279 -18.81 8.02 -28.17
C PHE A 279 -17.77 8.81 -28.99
N LEU A 280 -18.01 9.06 -30.28
CA LEU A 280 -17.11 9.89 -31.08
C LEU A 280 -17.06 11.34 -30.59
N ALA A 281 -18.21 11.92 -30.20
CA ALA A 281 -18.26 13.26 -29.62
C ALA A 281 -17.52 13.31 -28.26
N TYR A 282 -17.68 12.28 -27.43
CA TYR A 282 -16.96 12.12 -26.15
C TYR A 282 -15.44 12.09 -26.38
N VAL A 283 -14.96 11.24 -27.29
CA VAL A 283 -13.54 11.12 -27.61
C VAL A 283 -12.97 12.41 -28.17
N LYS A 284 -13.66 13.09 -29.09
CA LYS A 284 -13.22 14.38 -29.65
C LYS A 284 -13.03 15.47 -28.58
N ARG A 285 -13.86 15.47 -27.54
CA ARG A 285 -13.73 16.42 -26.43
C ARG A 285 -12.54 16.05 -25.52
N LEU A 286 -12.24 14.77 -25.35
CA LEU A 286 -11.24 14.29 -24.41
C LEU A 286 -9.82 14.20 -25.01
N ALA A 287 -9.70 13.80 -26.29
CA ALA A 287 -8.43 13.48 -26.92
C ALA A 287 -7.37 14.61 -26.94
N PRO A 288 -7.73 15.90 -27.15
CA PRO A 288 -6.70 16.94 -27.27
C PRO A 288 -5.83 17.05 -26.02
N GLY A 289 -4.51 16.89 -26.20
CA GLY A 289 -3.51 16.97 -25.12
C GLY A 289 -3.58 15.88 -24.05
N THR A 290 -4.42 14.85 -24.25
CA THR A 290 -4.61 13.75 -23.27
C THR A 290 -3.70 12.59 -23.61
N LEU A 291 -2.98 12.08 -22.58
CA LEU A 291 -2.31 10.78 -22.62
C LEU A 291 -3.24 9.72 -22.02
N PHE A 292 -3.61 8.74 -22.85
CA PHE A 292 -4.43 7.59 -22.42
C PHE A 292 -3.52 6.48 -21.90
N VAL A 293 -3.75 6.07 -20.66
CA VAL A 293 -2.98 5.04 -19.96
C VAL A 293 -3.84 3.79 -19.80
N ASP A 294 -3.37 2.68 -20.32
CA ASP A 294 -4.01 1.38 -20.17
C ASP A 294 -3.08 0.39 -19.46
N LEU A 295 -3.64 -0.45 -18.60
CA LEU A 295 -2.86 -1.36 -17.78
C LEU A 295 -2.20 -2.46 -18.62
N HIS A 296 -2.96 -3.05 -19.52
CA HIS A 296 -2.47 -4.12 -20.40
C HIS A 296 -3.21 -4.14 -21.75
N GLY A 297 -2.46 -4.37 -22.82
CA GLY A 297 -3.08 -4.51 -24.13
C GLY A 297 -2.11 -4.69 -25.29
N THR A 298 -2.70 -4.72 -26.49
CA THR A 298 -1.99 -4.94 -27.75
C THR A 298 -2.03 -3.73 -28.69
N GLY A 299 -2.81 -2.71 -28.36
CA GLY A 299 -3.03 -1.54 -29.19
C GLY A 299 -3.89 -1.76 -30.45
N LYS A 300 -4.34 -3.01 -30.73
CA LYS A 300 -5.08 -3.33 -31.95
C LYS A 300 -6.36 -2.52 -32.10
N SER A 301 -7.18 -2.45 -31.04
CA SER A 301 -8.47 -1.71 -31.07
C SER A 301 -8.27 -0.21 -31.20
N VAL A 302 -7.24 0.35 -30.58
CA VAL A 302 -6.88 1.78 -30.70
C VAL A 302 -6.48 2.10 -32.15
N ARG A 303 -5.63 1.30 -32.76
CA ARG A 303 -5.25 1.47 -34.17
C ARG A 303 -6.43 1.33 -35.13
N GLU A 304 -7.31 0.34 -34.90
CA GLU A 304 -8.54 0.18 -35.71
C GLU A 304 -9.43 1.41 -35.59
N PHE A 305 -9.57 1.96 -34.39
CA PHE A 305 -10.31 3.19 -34.12
C PHE A 305 -9.71 4.38 -34.89
N THR A 306 -8.40 4.65 -34.76
CA THR A 306 -7.72 5.73 -35.47
C THR A 306 -7.90 5.60 -36.98
N ARG A 307 -7.70 4.38 -37.54
CA ARG A 307 -7.88 4.14 -38.99
C ARG A 307 -9.30 4.42 -39.47
N LYS A 308 -10.33 4.08 -38.65
CA LYS A 308 -11.76 4.27 -39.03
C LYS A 308 -12.19 5.75 -38.89
N THR A 309 -11.70 6.45 -37.90
CA THR A 309 -12.24 7.75 -37.48
C THR A 309 -11.35 8.94 -37.83
N GLY A 310 -10.07 8.70 -38.13
CA GLY A 310 -9.05 9.74 -38.26
C GLY A 310 -8.67 10.41 -36.94
N ILE A 311 -9.22 9.97 -35.78
CA ILE A 311 -8.91 10.56 -34.47
C ILE A 311 -7.70 9.85 -33.89
N GLU A 312 -6.60 10.58 -33.70
CA GLU A 312 -5.42 10.06 -33.05
C GLU A 312 -5.54 10.14 -31.53
N LEU A 313 -5.13 9.05 -30.85
CA LEU A 313 -5.07 8.97 -29.39
C LEU A 313 -3.61 8.77 -28.97
N ALA A 314 -3.06 9.70 -28.18
CA ALA A 314 -1.78 9.48 -27.52
C ALA A 314 -1.96 8.40 -26.43
N TYR A 315 -1.55 7.18 -26.73
CA TYR A 315 -1.89 6.02 -25.93
C TYR A 315 -0.63 5.28 -25.46
N VAL A 316 -0.62 4.84 -24.21
CA VAL A 316 0.48 4.05 -23.62
C VAL A 316 -0.07 2.87 -22.81
N PHE A 317 0.56 1.72 -22.96
CA PHE A 317 0.32 0.55 -22.10
C PHE A 317 1.36 0.49 -20.99
N VAL A 318 0.92 0.24 -19.75
CA VAL A 318 1.85 -0.08 -18.66
C VAL A 318 2.56 -1.38 -18.98
N CYS A 319 1.78 -2.41 -19.32
CA CYS A 319 2.28 -3.73 -19.72
C CYS A 319 1.85 -4.06 -21.15
N GLY A 320 2.80 -4.31 -22.03
CA GLY A 320 2.56 -4.75 -23.40
C GLY A 320 3.07 -6.16 -23.68
N GLN A 321 2.58 -6.79 -24.75
CA GLN A 321 3.09 -8.08 -25.22
C GLN A 321 4.15 -7.88 -26.30
N ARG A 322 5.27 -8.63 -26.21
CA ARG A 322 6.44 -8.51 -27.09
C ARG A 322 6.15 -8.53 -28.61
N ARG A 323 5.15 -9.29 -29.04
CA ARG A 323 4.78 -9.43 -30.47
C ARG A 323 3.93 -8.28 -31.01
N LEU A 324 3.46 -7.36 -30.16
CA LEU A 324 2.39 -6.43 -30.50
C LEU A 324 2.73 -4.96 -30.17
N ALA A 325 3.93 -4.70 -29.64
CA ALA A 325 4.43 -3.36 -29.32
C ALA A 325 4.58 -2.41 -30.54
N ALA A 326 4.30 -2.91 -31.76
CA ALA A 326 4.37 -2.11 -32.99
C ALA A 326 3.21 -1.10 -33.14
N HIS A 327 2.22 -1.07 -32.24
CA HIS A 327 0.99 -0.31 -32.45
C HIS A 327 0.67 0.75 -31.40
N ALA A 328 1.27 0.67 -30.22
CA ALA A 328 1.29 1.69 -29.18
C ALA A 328 2.47 1.42 -28.25
N PRO A 329 3.10 2.45 -27.68
CA PRO A 329 4.21 2.26 -26.76
C PRO A 329 3.76 1.50 -25.51
N ALA A 330 4.62 0.59 -25.03
CA ALA A 330 4.45 -0.11 -23.77
C ALA A 330 5.65 0.23 -22.85
N LEU A 331 5.36 0.57 -21.60
CA LEU A 331 6.38 0.93 -20.61
C LEU A 331 7.17 -0.31 -20.15
N ALA A 332 6.46 -1.45 -20.02
CA ALA A 332 7.06 -2.74 -19.70
C ALA A 332 6.58 -3.82 -20.67
N THR A 333 7.49 -4.62 -21.22
CA THR A 333 7.15 -5.67 -22.17
C THR A 333 7.18 -7.03 -21.52
N LEU A 334 6.00 -7.64 -21.32
CA LEU A 334 5.85 -8.93 -20.68
C LEU A 334 6.31 -10.07 -21.60
N ARG A 335 6.94 -11.10 -21.02
CA ARG A 335 7.47 -12.26 -21.75
C ARG A 335 6.38 -13.30 -22.09
N GLY A 336 5.28 -13.37 -21.30
CA GLY A 336 4.23 -14.37 -21.42
C GLY A 336 2.83 -13.76 -21.51
N ILE A 337 1.95 -14.35 -22.34
CA ILE A 337 0.56 -13.93 -22.50
C ILE A 337 -0.20 -14.08 -21.18
N GLY A 338 0.03 -15.16 -20.42
CA GLY A 338 -0.64 -15.43 -19.14
C GLY A 338 -0.39 -14.37 -18.09
N THR A 339 0.80 -13.77 -18.04
CA THR A 339 1.12 -12.70 -17.10
C THR A 339 0.27 -11.45 -17.35
N GLY A 340 0.09 -11.05 -18.62
CA GLY A 340 -0.75 -9.90 -18.96
C GLY A 340 -2.21 -10.12 -18.59
N THR A 341 -2.75 -11.30 -18.87
CA THR A 341 -4.11 -11.70 -18.46
C THR A 341 -4.27 -11.67 -16.95
N ALA A 342 -3.29 -12.17 -16.20
CA ALA A 342 -3.34 -12.16 -14.75
C ALA A 342 -3.36 -10.74 -14.18
N VAL A 343 -2.54 -9.84 -14.73
CA VAL A 343 -2.51 -8.41 -14.35
C VAL A 343 -3.87 -7.77 -14.65
N GLU A 344 -4.45 -8.00 -15.82
CA GLU A 344 -5.77 -7.49 -16.19
C GLU A 344 -6.84 -7.96 -15.21
N VAL A 345 -6.92 -9.28 -14.97
CA VAL A 345 -7.93 -9.91 -14.10
C VAL A 345 -7.83 -9.48 -12.65
N MET A 346 -6.60 -9.38 -12.10
CA MET A 346 -6.36 -8.94 -10.73
C MET A 346 -6.82 -7.51 -10.48
N ASN A 347 -6.88 -6.69 -11.53
CA ASN A 347 -7.23 -5.28 -11.47
C ASN A 347 -8.61 -4.95 -12.04
N TYR A 348 -9.46 -5.95 -12.29
CA TYR A 348 -10.82 -5.76 -12.73
C TYR A 348 -11.60 -4.82 -11.82
N HIS A 349 -12.59 -4.17 -12.40
CA HIS A 349 -13.52 -3.30 -11.68
C HIS A 349 -14.79 -4.09 -11.31
N ASP A 350 -15.46 -3.71 -10.24
CA ASP A 350 -16.72 -4.31 -9.80
C ASP A 350 -17.96 -3.77 -10.55
N GLU A 351 -17.74 -3.17 -11.70
CA GLU A 351 -18.76 -2.75 -12.67
C GLU A 351 -18.53 -3.44 -14.02
N GLY A 352 -19.60 -3.63 -14.78
CA GLY A 352 -19.53 -4.25 -16.08
C GLY A 352 -18.75 -3.42 -17.11
N ARG A 353 -18.40 -4.07 -18.22
CA ARG A 353 -17.68 -3.40 -19.32
C ARG A 353 -18.51 -2.25 -19.91
N VAL A 354 -17.84 -1.22 -20.36
CA VAL A 354 -18.47 -0.11 -21.10
C VAL A 354 -18.95 -0.60 -22.46
N THR A 355 -20.21 -0.40 -22.75
CA THR A 355 -20.82 -0.75 -24.06
C THR A 355 -21.00 0.48 -24.94
N ASP A 356 -21.19 1.64 -24.32
CA ASP A 356 -21.28 2.96 -24.98
C ASP A 356 -21.14 4.09 -23.94
N VAL A 357 -21.31 5.34 -24.38
CA VAL A 357 -21.53 6.50 -23.53
C VAL A 357 -22.79 7.24 -23.97
N ASP A 358 -23.43 7.93 -23.03
CA ASP A 358 -24.55 8.82 -23.36
C ASP A 358 -24.06 10.20 -23.90
N ARG A 359 -25.00 11.09 -24.24
CA ARG A 359 -24.69 12.42 -24.81
C ARG A 359 -23.85 13.29 -23.87
N GLU A 360 -23.97 13.07 -22.56
CA GLU A 360 -23.20 13.75 -21.53
C GLU A 360 -21.80 13.13 -21.35
N GLY A 361 -21.55 11.97 -21.96
CA GLY A 361 -20.30 11.21 -21.85
C GLY A 361 -20.25 10.29 -20.64
N ARG A 362 -21.38 9.97 -20.00
CA ARG A 362 -21.46 9.01 -18.90
C ARG A 362 -21.48 7.58 -19.47
N PRO A 363 -20.75 6.62 -18.84
CA PRO A 363 -20.66 5.27 -19.39
C PRO A 363 -21.97 4.51 -19.28
N ILE A 364 -22.33 3.83 -20.37
CA ILE A 364 -23.35 2.79 -20.42
C ILE A 364 -22.64 1.47 -20.28
N ARG A 365 -23.02 0.65 -19.30
CA ARG A 365 -22.33 -0.59 -18.96
C ARG A 365 -23.20 -1.82 -19.13
N ALA A 366 -22.58 -2.92 -19.58
CA ALA A 366 -23.20 -4.23 -19.53
C ALA A 366 -23.36 -4.71 -18.08
N PRO A 367 -24.25 -5.66 -17.81
CA PRO A 367 -24.25 -6.38 -16.54
C PRO A 367 -22.88 -6.99 -16.23
N LEU A 368 -22.56 -7.12 -14.95
CA LEU A 368 -21.33 -7.77 -14.51
C LEU A 368 -21.39 -9.28 -14.79
N GLU A 369 -20.37 -9.83 -15.42
CA GLU A 369 -20.33 -11.23 -15.92
C GLU A 369 -19.49 -12.14 -14.99
N TYR A 370 -19.00 -11.64 -13.85
CA TYR A 370 -18.20 -12.40 -12.89
C TYR A 370 -18.58 -12.04 -11.44
N ASP A 371 -18.16 -12.92 -10.50
CA ASP A 371 -18.33 -12.65 -9.08
C ASP A 371 -17.48 -11.44 -8.66
N PRO A 372 -18.09 -10.35 -8.17
CA PRO A 372 -17.35 -9.16 -7.75
C PRO A 372 -16.63 -9.30 -6.39
N ALA A 373 -16.90 -10.35 -5.60
CA ALA A 373 -16.36 -10.46 -4.25
C ALA A 373 -14.83 -10.50 -4.21
N PRO A 374 -14.13 -11.35 -4.99
CA PRO A 374 -12.66 -11.33 -5.02
C PRO A 374 -12.10 -9.99 -5.50
N VAL A 375 -12.75 -9.39 -6.52
CA VAL A 375 -12.35 -8.10 -7.10
C VAL A 375 -12.42 -6.99 -6.05
N ARG A 376 -13.51 -6.93 -5.27
CA ARG A 376 -13.66 -5.93 -4.20
C ARG A 376 -12.61 -6.08 -3.12
N VAL A 377 -12.29 -7.30 -2.71
CA VAL A 377 -11.24 -7.58 -1.72
C VAL A 377 -9.88 -7.12 -2.24
N HIS A 378 -9.50 -7.50 -3.45
CA HIS A 378 -8.23 -7.07 -4.07
C HIS A 378 -8.11 -5.56 -4.17
N ARG A 379 -9.17 -4.88 -4.57
CA ARG A 379 -9.20 -3.41 -4.71
C ARG A 379 -9.04 -2.73 -3.36
N THR A 380 -9.75 -3.20 -2.34
CA THR A 380 -9.65 -2.63 -0.99
C THR A 380 -8.23 -2.78 -0.45
N ALA A 381 -7.67 -3.99 -0.49
CA ALA A 381 -6.29 -4.24 -0.06
C ALA A 381 -5.27 -3.37 -0.80
N SER A 382 -5.44 -3.22 -2.13
CA SER A 382 -4.53 -2.43 -2.95
C SER A 382 -4.62 -0.93 -2.68
N ILE A 383 -5.83 -0.39 -2.46
CA ILE A 383 -6.03 1.03 -2.14
C ILE A 383 -5.49 1.33 -0.74
N ASP A 384 -5.76 0.48 0.23
CA ASP A 384 -5.32 0.69 1.62
C ASP A 384 -3.79 0.61 1.72
N GLY A 385 -3.16 -0.35 1.03
CA GLY A 385 -1.70 -0.40 0.90
C GLY A 385 -1.12 0.86 0.24
N ALA A 386 -1.71 1.30 -0.87
CA ALA A 386 -1.23 2.48 -1.58
C ALA A 386 -1.36 3.78 -0.76
N ARG A 387 -2.42 3.93 0.05
CA ARG A 387 -2.60 5.09 0.94
C ARG A 387 -1.55 5.17 2.04
N LEU A 388 -0.97 4.03 2.42
CA LEU A 388 0.10 3.93 3.40
C LEU A 388 1.49 3.92 2.77
N CYS A 389 1.60 4.06 1.46
CA CYS A 389 2.90 4.30 0.82
C CYS A 389 3.38 5.70 1.22
N CYS A 390 4.39 5.77 2.07
CA CYS A 390 4.83 7.02 2.72
C CYS A 390 5.41 8.06 1.74
N ARG A 391 5.90 7.61 0.59
CA ARG A 391 6.33 8.45 -0.54
C ARG A 391 6.32 7.64 -1.84
N PRO A 392 6.21 8.28 -3.01
CA PRO A 392 6.32 7.59 -4.29
C PRO A 392 7.68 6.91 -4.46
N PRO A 393 7.74 5.67 -4.97
CA PRO A 393 9.00 5.00 -5.28
C PRO A 393 9.73 5.73 -6.43
N ARG A 394 11.06 5.76 -6.37
CA ARG A 394 11.92 6.43 -7.37
C ARG A 394 12.86 5.44 -8.04
N GLY A 395 13.32 5.78 -9.25
CA GLY A 395 14.24 4.93 -10.01
C GLY A 395 13.61 3.62 -10.49
N VAL A 396 12.30 3.62 -10.66
CA VAL A 396 11.55 2.46 -11.15
C VAL A 396 11.86 2.23 -12.62
N THR A 397 12.19 0.98 -12.97
CA THR A 397 12.44 0.56 -14.36
C THR A 397 11.37 -0.42 -14.84
N ALA A 398 11.31 -0.64 -16.15
CA ALA A 398 10.45 -1.65 -16.75
C ALA A 398 10.64 -3.05 -16.12
N GLU A 399 11.89 -3.43 -15.79
CA GLU A 399 12.20 -4.74 -15.19
C GLU A 399 11.56 -4.91 -13.80
N HIS A 400 11.50 -3.85 -12.99
CA HIS A 400 10.82 -3.87 -11.69
C HIS A 400 9.32 -4.12 -11.85
N VAL A 401 8.69 -3.48 -12.85
CA VAL A 401 7.26 -3.69 -13.17
C VAL A 401 7.01 -5.10 -13.71
N ILE A 402 7.89 -5.63 -14.58
CA ILE A 402 7.80 -7.00 -15.10
C ILE A 402 7.85 -8.01 -13.96
N ARG A 403 8.82 -7.89 -13.07
CA ARG A 403 8.96 -8.78 -11.91
C ARG A 403 7.72 -8.75 -10.99
N ALA A 404 7.18 -7.56 -10.75
CA ALA A 404 5.95 -7.40 -9.97
C ALA A 404 4.73 -8.02 -10.70
N ALA A 405 4.62 -7.86 -12.02
CA ALA A 405 3.57 -8.49 -12.81
C ALA A 405 3.67 -10.03 -12.79
N GLU A 406 4.87 -10.59 -12.79
CA GLU A 406 5.09 -12.03 -12.62
C GLU A 406 4.66 -12.53 -11.24
N ALA A 407 4.81 -11.72 -10.18
CA ALA A 407 4.27 -12.02 -8.85
C ALA A 407 2.74 -12.00 -8.86
N VAL A 408 2.11 -11.04 -9.54
CA VAL A 408 0.64 -11.00 -9.74
C VAL A 408 0.15 -12.26 -10.42
N ALA A 409 0.85 -12.74 -11.45
CA ALA A 409 0.48 -13.96 -12.17
C ALA A 409 0.49 -15.23 -11.29
N LYS A 410 1.29 -15.24 -10.23
CA LYS A 410 1.33 -16.34 -9.26
C LYS A 410 0.26 -16.21 -8.17
N ALA A 411 -0.15 -14.98 -7.86
CA ALA A 411 -1.08 -14.66 -6.77
C ALA A 411 -2.54 -14.58 -7.20
N VAL A 412 -2.83 -14.35 -8.50
CA VAL A 412 -4.20 -14.19 -9.00
C VAL A 412 -5.03 -15.45 -8.74
N PRO A 413 -6.26 -15.33 -8.21
CA PRO A 413 -7.14 -16.45 -7.96
C PRO A 413 -7.50 -17.20 -9.25
N ARG A 414 -7.43 -18.54 -9.21
CA ARG A 414 -7.75 -19.40 -10.37
C ARG A 414 -9.20 -19.26 -10.80
N GLU A 415 -10.09 -18.99 -9.88
CA GLU A 415 -11.51 -18.73 -10.11
C GLU A 415 -11.71 -17.55 -11.06
N LEU A 416 -11.04 -16.44 -10.81
CA LEU A 416 -11.10 -15.24 -11.64
C LEU A 416 -10.52 -15.49 -13.04
N LEU A 417 -9.42 -16.24 -13.13
CA LEU A 417 -8.85 -16.61 -14.44
C LEU A 417 -9.78 -17.48 -15.27
N ARG A 418 -10.53 -18.39 -14.64
CA ARG A 418 -11.54 -19.22 -15.34
C ARG A 418 -12.69 -18.37 -15.84
N GLN A 419 -13.21 -17.46 -15.02
CA GLN A 419 -14.29 -16.54 -15.39
C GLN A 419 -13.91 -15.66 -16.60
N HIS A 420 -12.68 -15.11 -16.59
CA HIS A 420 -12.13 -14.35 -17.71
C HIS A 420 -12.09 -15.16 -19.02
N GLN A 421 -11.72 -16.45 -18.96
CA GLN A 421 -11.70 -17.32 -20.16
C GLN A 421 -13.08 -17.53 -20.76
N VAL A 422 -14.13 -17.56 -19.95
CA VAL A 422 -15.52 -17.66 -20.42
C VAL A 422 -15.95 -16.38 -21.11
N GLU A 423 -15.67 -15.20 -20.50
CA GLU A 423 -16.01 -13.88 -21.05
C GLU A 423 -15.39 -13.62 -22.44
N HIS A 424 -14.25 -14.23 -22.75
CA HIS A 424 -13.52 -13.98 -24.00
C HIS A 424 -13.69 -15.09 -25.07
N ARG A 425 -14.47 -16.15 -24.80
CA ARG A 425 -14.82 -17.20 -25.78
C ARG A 425 -16.13 -16.91 -26.54
N GLY A 426 -16.89 -15.93 -26.12
CA GLY A 426 -18.07 -15.39 -26.82
C GLY A 426 -17.71 -14.11 -27.57
#